data_9a49c9940d85b451e402c1cae15c8ed9
#
_entry.id   9a49c9940d85b451e402c1cae15c8ed9
#
_cell.length_a   1.000
_cell.length_b   1.000
_cell.length_c   1.000
_cell.angle_alpha   90.00
_cell.angle_beta   90.00
_cell.angle_gamma   90.00
#
_symmetry.space_group_name_H-M   'P 1'
#
loop_
_entity.id
_entity.type
_entity.pdbx_description
1 polymer ?
#
loop_
_entity_poly.entity_id
_entity_poly.type
_entity_poly.pdbx_seq_one_letter_code
_entity_poly.pdbx_strand_id
1 'polypeptide(L)'
;MKVFLPSKEGDTITNLFDALSSDEKQALIDSLDNADSPEIETIQLPKFTDEQSINGLDDILNRLGIRSAYASADFSKIADGIAVSSVSHKAKVIVDENGTKAAAETDIIIKETAMMPPEETYNFIVDQPFVYVIEDQDTGMILFMGRVNDL
;
A
#
# COMPACT_ATOMS: atom_id res chain seq x y z
N MET A 1 -5.48 3.08 4.01
CA MET A 1 -4.06 2.68 3.86
C MET A 1 -3.77 1.61 4.91
N LYS A 2 -3.13 0.52 4.52
CA LYS A 2 -2.67 -0.56 5.40
C LYS A 2 -1.15 -0.43 5.56
N VAL A 3 -0.63 -0.65 6.77
CA VAL A 3 0.80 -0.57 7.08
C VAL A 3 1.24 -1.87 7.74
N PHE A 4 2.34 -2.43 7.26
CA PHE A 4 2.88 -3.70 7.72
C PHE A 4 4.28 -3.49 8.30
N LEU A 5 4.45 -3.92 9.55
CA LEU A 5 5.73 -3.89 10.26
C LEU A 5 6.26 -5.31 10.47
N PRO A 6 7.59 -5.52 10.48
CA PRO A 6 8.15 -6.76 10.99
C PRO A 6 7.81 -6.93 12.47
N SER A 7 7.39 -8.13 12.84
CA SER A 7 6.98 -8.42 14.23
C SER A 7 8.14 -8.80 15.16
N LYS A 8 9.32 -9.08 14.62
CA LYS A 8 10.49 -9.50 15.38
C LYS A 8 11.64 -8.54 15.19
N GLU A 9 12.29 -8.21 16.28
CA GLU A 9 13.54 -7.43 16.27
C GLU A 9 14.61 -8.16 15.44
N GLY A 10 15.21 -7.45 14.49
CA GLY A 10 16.21 -8.02 13.57
C GLY A 10 15.67 -8.58 12.25
N ASP A 11 14.35 -8.79 12.12
CA ASP A 11 13.76 -9.08 10.83
C ASP A 11 13.65 -7.81 10.00
N THR A 12 13.90 -7.91 8.70
CA THR A 12 13.69 -6.80 7.80
C THR A 12 12.41 -7.03 7.01
N ILE A 13 11.61 -5.98 6.85
CA ILE A 13 10.38 -6.05 6.05
C ILE A 13 10.67 -6.52 4.61
N THR A 14 11.84 -6.17 4.08
CA THR A 14 12.32 -6.63 2.78
C THR A 14 12.36 -8.15 2.71
N ASN A 15 13.02 -8.79 3.69
CA ASN A 15 13.17 -10.24 3.68
C ASN A 15 11.82 -10.95 3.86
N LEU A 16 10.97 -10.40 4.72
CA LEU A 16 9.66 -10.99 4.99
C LEU A 16 8.71 -10.83 3.81
N PHE A 17 8.55 -9.60 3.31
CA PHE A 17 7.57 -9.32 2.25
C PHE A 17 8.01 -9.86 0.89
N ASP A 18 9.30 -9.77 0.55
CA ASP A 18 9.83 -10.26 -0.72
C ASP A 18 9.84 -11.81 -0.78
N ALA A 19 9.91 -12.50 0.38
CA ALA A 19 9.84 -13.94 0.45
C ALA A 19 8.44 -14.51 0.19
N LEU A 20 7.38 -13.70 0.35
CA LEU A 20 6.01 -14.12 0.14
C LEU A 20 5.69 -14.23 -1.35
N SER A 21 4.96 -15.27 -1.73
CA SER A 21 4.31 -15.39 -3.04
C SER A 21 3.24 -14.31 -3.23
N SER A 22 2.75 -14.14 -4.45
CA SER A 22 1.66 -13.19 -4.74
C SER A 22 0.39 -13.51 -3.96
N ASP A 23 0.05 -14.80 -3.84
CA ASP A 23 -1.14 -15.24 -3.12
C ASP A 23 -1.03 -15.01 -1.61
N GLU A 24 0.16 -15.23 -1.04
CA GLU A 24 0.42 -14.95 0.39
C GLU A 24 0.40 -13.45 0.68
N LYS A 25 0.91 -12.62 -0.21
CA LYS A 25 0.81 -11.15 -0.10
C LYS A 25 -0.63 -10.69 -0.11
N GLN A 26 -1.44 -11.21 -1.03
CA GLN A 26 -2.86 -10.89 -1.11
C GLN A 26 -3.59 -11.36 0.16
N ALA A 27 -3.35 -12.58 0.60
CA ALA A 27 -3.95 -13.11 1.83
C ALA A 27 -3.58 -12.27 3.07
N LEU A 28 -2.35 -11.76 3.14
CA LEU A 28 -1.92 -10.85 4.22
C LEU A 28 -2.67 -9.52 4.17
N ILE A 29 -2.86 -8.95 2.98
CA ILE A 29 -3.63 -7.70 2.78
C ILE A 29 -5.09 -7.91 3.19
N ASP A 30 -5.70 -8.99 2.74
CA ASP A 30 -7.10 -9.31 3.02
C ASP A 30 -7.36 -9.64 4.50
N SER A 31 -6.34 -10.14 5.21
CA SER A 31 -6.46 -10.48 6.63
C SER A 31 -6.80 -9.28 7.51
N LEU A 32 -6.36 -8.09 7.12
CA LEU A 32 -6.65 -6.86 7.87
C LEU A 32 -8.12 -6.41 7.75
N ASP A 33 -8.82 -6.82 6.69
CA ASP A 33 -10.24 -6.46 6.51
C ASP A 33 -11.16 -7.29 7.40
N ASN A 34 -10.67 -8.47 7.86
CA ASN A 34 -11.42 -9.43 8.67
C ASN A 34 -10.86 -9.56 10.09
N ALA A 35 -9.84 -8.78 10.46
CA ALA A 35 -9.27 -8.82 11.78
C ALA A 35 -10.17 -8.11 12.79
N ASP A 36 -10.25 -8.68 14.00
CA ASP A 36 -10.81 -7.95 15.14
C ASP A 36 -9.97 -6.68 15.37
N SER A 37 -10.64 -5.56 15.51
CA SER A 37 -9.96 -4.28 15.76
C SER A 37 -9.61 -4.17 17.25
N PRO A 38 -8.34 -4.32 17.65
CA PRO A 38 -7.95 -4.08 19.02
C PRO A 38 -8.12 -2.58 19.37
N GLU A 39 -8.31 -2.25 20.63
CA GLU A 39 -8.29 -0.85 21.05
C GLU A 39 -6.86 -0.30 20.90
N ILE A 40 -6.68 0.63 19.96
CA ILE A 40 -5.39 1.27 19.73
C ILE A 40 -5.35 2.59 20.48
N GLU A 41 -4.44 2.70 21.46
CA GLU A 41 -4.25 3.91 22.25
C GLU A 41 -3.48 4.98 21.47
N THR A 42 -2.45 4.57 20.75
CA THR A 42 -1.57 5.48 20.01
C THR A 42 -1.19 4.90 18.65
N ILE A 43 -1.28 5.75 17.61
CA ILE A 43 -0.72 5.47 16.29
C ILE A 43 0.34 6.54 16.00
N GLN A 44 1.58 6.11 15.76
CA GLN A 44 2.66 6.98 15.30
C GLN A 44 3.16 6.51 13.95
N LEU A 45 2.89 7.29 12.93
CA LEU A 45 3.36 7.05 11.56
C LEU A 45 4.27 8.21 11.15
N PRO A 46 5.51 7.95 10.68
CA PRO A 46 6.39 9.02 10.22
C PRO A 46 5.85 9.68 8.96
N LYS A 47 6.20 10.94 8.77
CA LYS A 47 6.01 11.60 7.46
C LYS A 47 6.98 11.01 6.47
N PHE A 48 6.51 10.71 5.27
CA PHE A 48 7.38 10.24 4.20
C PHE A 48 6.92 10.69 2.83
N THR A 49 7.85 10.67 1.90
CA THR A 49 7.59 10.81 0.47
C THR A 49 8.21 9.63 -0.25
N ASP A 50 7.38 8.85 -0.93
CA ASP A 50 7.83 7.80 -1.83
C ASP A 50 7.56 8.23 -3.27
N GLU A 51 8.62 8.39 -4.05
CA GLU A 51 8.56 8.79 -5.45
C GLU A 51 9.38 7.84 -6.29
N GLN A 52 8.69 7.12 -7.19
CA GLN A 52 9.30 6.14 -8.08
C GLN A 52 9.08 6.50 -9.54
N SER A 53 10.11 6.31 -10.34
CA SER A 53 10.07 6.48 -11.79
C SER A 53 10.71 5.28 -12.46
N ILE A 54 9.89 4.52 -13.19
CA ILE A 54 10.31 3.33 -13.93
C ILE A 54 10.24 3.67 -15.41
N ASN A 55 11.38 3.62 -16.09
CA ASN A 55 11.47 3.74 -17.53
C ASN A 55 11.72 2.34 -18.12
N GLY A 56 11.23 2.11 -19.34
CA GLY A 56 11.39 0.80 -20.01
C GLY A 56 10.51 -0.28 -19.37
N LEU A 57 9.30 0.08 -19.00
CA LEU A 57 8.32 -0.88 -18.44
C LEU A 57 7.87 -1.91 -19.49
N ASP A 58 8.19 -1.69 -20.75
CA ASP A 58 7.87 -2.53 -21.91
C ASP A 58 8.32 -3.98 -21.70
N ASP A 59 9.55 -4.19 -21.21
CA ASP A 59 10.07 -5.54 -20.97
C ASP A 59 9.28 -6.28 -19.89
N ILE A 60 8.87 -5.59 -18.85
CA ILE A 60 8.06 -6.15 -17.76
C ILE A 60 6.66 -6.49 -18.29
N LEU A 61 6.03 -5.57 -19.03
CA LEU A 61 4.72 -5.78 -19.63
C LEU A 61 4.72 -6.92 -20.65
N ASN A 62 5.79 -7.04 -21.45
CA ASN A 62 5.97 -8.15 -22.38
C ASN A 62 6.04 -9.51 -21.66
N ARG A 63 6.76 -9.59 -20.53
CA ARG A 63 6.81 -10.81 -19.70
C ARG A 63 5.46 -11.16 -19.09
N LEU A 64 4.67 -10.14 -18.73
CA LEU A 64 3.30 -10.28 -18.24
C LEU A 64 2.28 -10.62 -19.34
N GLY A 65 2.74 -10.73 -20.61
CA GLY A 65 1.90 -11.15 -21.73
C GLY A 65 1.33 -10.03 -22.59
N ILE A 66 1.57 -8.76 -22.25
CA ILE A 66 1.13 -7.61 -23.05
C ILE A 66 2.12 -7.40 -24.19
N ARG A 67 1.90 -8.09 -25.32
CA ARG A 67 2.82 -8.10 -26.48
C ARG A 67 2.26 -7.40 -27.70
N SER A 68 0.97 -7.53 -27.95
CA SER A 68 0.33 -7.00 -29.16
C SER A 68 0.47 -5.48 -29.29
N ALA A 69 0.48 -4.75 -28.16
CA ALA A 69 0.63 -3.30 -28.16
C ALA A 69 1.92 -2.78 -28.85
N TYR A 70 2.97 -3.60 -28.85
CA TYR A 70 4.29 -3.24 -29.37
C TYR A 70 4.54 -3.66 -30.83
N ALA A 71 3.73 -4.58 -31.37
CA ALA A 71 3.99 -5.14 -32.69
C ALA A 71 2.78 -5.18 -33.63
N SER A 72 1.59 -5.50 -33.12
CA SER A 72 0.44 -5.82 -33.95
C SER A 72 -0.90 -5.30 -33.40
N ALA A 73 -0.86 -4.28 -32.54
CA ALA A 73 -2.09 -3.69 -32.03
C ALA A 73 -2.81 -2.91 -33.10
N ASP A 74 -4.14 -2.97 -33.04
CA ASP A 74 -5.00 -2.12 -33.83
C ASP A 74 -5.22 -0.78 -33.15
N PHE A 75 -4.45 0.21 -33.55
CA PHE A 75 -4.60 1.61 -33.14
C PHE A 75 -5.23 2.47 -34.24
N SER A 76 -5.94 1.87 -35.21
CA SER A 76 -6.54 2.58 -36.36
C SER A 76 -7.48 3.72 -35.96
N LYS A 77 -8.05 3.68 -34.75
CA LYS A 77 -8.85 4.80 -34.19
C LYS A 77 -8.02 6.05 -33.85
N ILE A 78 -6.67 5.92 -33.76
CA ILE A 78 -5.75 7.01 -33.53
C ILE A 78 -5.03 7.34 -34.86
N ALA A 79 -4.32 6.37 -35.42
CA ALA A 79 -3.66 6.45 -36.71
C ALA A 79 -3.26 5.06 -37.22
N ASP A 80 -3.09 4.91 -38.53
CA ASP A 80 -2.63 3.66 -39.13
C ASP A 80 -1.12 3.44 -38.94
N GLY A 81 -0.74 2.20 -38.71
CA GLY A 81 0.67 1.77 -38.69
C GLY A 81 1.47 2.24 -37.48
N ILE A 82 0.80 2.62 -36.40
CA ILE A 82 1.46 2.98 -35.13
C ILE A 82 1.49 1.82 -34.14
N ALA A 83 2.51 1.82 -33.27
CA ALA A 83 2.67 0.91 -32.15
C ALA A 83 3.21 1.66 -30.94
N VAL A 84 3.06 1.09 -29.74
CA VAL A 84 3.71 1.62 -28.56
C VAL A 84 5.22 1.43 -28.67
N SER A 85 6.00 2.50 -28.54
CA SER A 85 7.46 2.46 -28.62
C SER A 85 8.14 2.29 -27.27
N SER A 86 7.57 2.88 -26.22
CA SER A 86 8.06 2.76 -24.85
C SER A 86 6.96 3.08 -23.84
N VAL A 87 7.08 2.52 -22.66
CA VAL A 87 6.19 2.79 -21.53
C VAL A 87 7.03 3.24 -20.33
N SER A 88 6.62 4.33 -19.70
CA SER A 88 7.17 4.79 -18.43
C SER A 88 6.06 4.93 -17.41
N HIS A 89 6.39 4.67 -16.15
CA HIS A 89 5.46 4.82 -15.02
C HIS A 89 6.09 5.71 -13.96
N LYS A 90 5.31 6.65 -13.45
CA LYS A 90 5.69 7.47 -12.30
C LYS A 90 4.60 7.38 -11.25
N ALA A 91 5.01 7.16 -10.01
CA ALA A 91 4.14 7.18 -8.86
C ALA A 91 4.73 8.06 -7.76
N LYS A 92 3.88 8.75 -7.02
CA LYS A 92 4.27 9.54 -5.87
C LYS A 92 3.22 9.45 -4.78
N VAL A 93 3.67 9.14 -3.58
CA VAL A 93 2.85 9.13 -2.36
C VAL A 93 3.50 10.08 -1.37
N ILE A 94 2.70 10.98 -0.80
CA ILE A 94 3.12 11.91 0.25
C ILE A 94 2.21 11.67 1.44
N VAL A 95 2.83 11.40 2.59
CA VAL A 95 2.14 11.27 3.87
C VAL A 95 2.69 12.32 4.83
N ASP A 96 1.82 13.20 5.30
CA ASP A 96 2.12 14.28 6.22
C ASP A 96 1.00 14.43 7.28
N GLU A 97 1.12 15.40 8.18
CA GLU A 97 0.14 15.64 9.26
C GLU A 97 -1.22 16.15 8.76
N ASN A 98 -1.28 16.68 7.54
CA ASN A 98 -2.55 17.12 6.96
C ASN A 98 -3.36 15.94 6.44
N GLY A 99 -2.80 14.75 6.53
CA GLY A 99 -3.39 13.49 6.10
C GLY A 99 -3.52 13.43 4.57
N THR A 100 -3.72 12.26 4.06
CA THR A 100 -4.51 12.09 2.83
C THR A 100 -5.85 12.74 3.16
N LYS A 101 -6.29 13.80 2.45
CA LYS A 101 -7.51 14.57 2.73
C LYS A 101 -8.71 13.67 3.08
N ALA A 102 -8.80 13.29 4.33
CA ALA A 102 -9.99 12.70 4.93
C ALA A 102 -10.37 13.61 6.09
N ALA A 103 -11.57 14.13 6.03
CA ALA A 103 -12.13 14.91 7.12
C ALA A 103 -12.08 14.09 8.41
N ALA A 104 -11.29 14.54 9.37
CA ALA A 104 -11.31 13.99 10.71
C ALA A 104 -12.60 14.46 11.37
N GLU A 105 -13.62 13.62 11.39
CA GLU A 105 -14.67 13.71 12.39
C GLU A 105 -14.08 13.23 13.71
N THR A 106 -13.90 14.15 14.64
CA THR A 106 -13.53 13.82 16.02
C THR A 106 -14.79 13.38 16.73
N ASP A 107 -15.07 12.08 16.72
CA ASP A 107 -16.08 11.50 17.58
C ASP A 107 -15.59 11.54 19.03
N ILE A 108 -16.18 12.43 19.81
CA ILE A 108 -16.03 12.43 21.26
C ILE A 108 -16.94 11.32 21.79
N ILE A 109 -16.38 10.12 21.97
CA ILE A 109 -17.08 9.03 22.64
C ILE A 109 -17.09 9.33 24.15
N ILE A 110 -18.25 9.69 24.68
CA ILE A 110 -18.47 9.76 26.14
C ILE A 110 -18.66 8.31 26.60
N LYS A 111 -17.62 7.73 27.20
CA LYS A 111 -17.72 6.40 27.82
C LYS A 111 -18.56 6.51 29.10
N GLU A 112 -19.67 5.78 29.17
CA GLU A 112 -20.32 5.47 30.42
C GLU A 112 -19.39 4.60 31.29
N THR A 113 -19.18 4.99 32.52
CA THR A 113 -18.36 4.29 33.52
C THR A 113 -19.06 3.04 34.03
N ALA A 114 -19.09 1.97 33.24
CA ALA A 114 -19.25 0.63 33.78
C ALA A 114 -17.84 0.07 34.04
N MET A 115 -17.59 -0.51 35.21
CA MET A 115 -16.35 -1.20 35.54
C MET A 115 -16.24 -2.46 34.68
N MET A 116 -15.76 -2.29 33.43
CA MET A 116 -15.27 -3.38 32.61
C MET A 116 -13.80 -3.62 32.95
N PRO A 117 -13.30 -4.88 32.87
CA PRO A 117 -11.85 -5.13 32.97
C PRO A 117 -11.15 -4.22 31.97
N PRO A 118 -9.93 -3.73 32.25
CA PRO A 118 -9.19 -2.94 31.30
C PRO A 118 -8.99 -3.77 30.02
N GLU A 119 -9.52 -3.28 28.91
CA GLU A 119 -9.23 -3.84 27.59
C GLU A 119 -7.75 -3.62 27.33
N GLU A 120 -7.09 -4.64 26.76
CA GLU A 120 -5.68 -4.51 26.38
C GLU A 120 -5.58 -3.47 25.25
N THR A 121 -4.93 -2.35 25.54
CA THR A 121 -4.68 -1.30 24.56
C THR A 121 -3.32 -1.53 23.89
N TYR A 122 -3.23 -1.24 22.60
CA TYR A 122 -2.02 -1.42 21.82
C TYR A 122 -1.51 -0.08 21.30
N ASN A 123 -0.17 0.05 21.26
CA ASN A 123 0.51 1.18 20.61
C ASN A 123 1.06 0.72 19.27
N PHE A 124 0.65 1.36 18.20
CA PHE A 124 1.16 1.10 16.86
C PHE A 124 2.16 2.20 16.48
N ILE A 125 3.46 1.92 16.71
CA ILE A 125 4.56 2.85 16.48
C ILE A 125 5.38 2.36 15.30
N VAL A 126 5.44 3.18 14.24
CA VAL A 126 6.19 2.90 13.01
C VAL A 126 7.54 3.61 13.10
N ASP A 127 8.53 2.93 13.71
CA ASP A 127 9.89 3.41 13.96
C ASP A 127 10.97 2.58 13.23
N GLN A 128 10.55 1.74 12.31
CA GLN A 128 11.39 0.84 11.53
C GLN A 128 10.89 0.75 10.09
N PRO A 129 11.69 0.21 9.13
CA PRO A 129 11.25 0.02 7.76
C PRO A 129 9.93 -0.74 7.65
N PHE A 130 9.05 -0.26 6.77
CA PHE A 130 7.70 -0.79 6.63
C PHE A 130 7.23 -0.87 5.17
N VAL A 131 6.20 -1.69 4.94
CA VAL A 131 5.46 -1.72 3.68
C VAL A 131 4.12 -1.04 3.90
N TYR A 132 3.67 -0.27 2.92
CA TYR A 132 2.33 0.29 2.89
C TYR A 132 1.56 -0.16 1.65
N VAL A 133 0.25 -0.27 1.78
CA VAL A 133 -0.69 -0.53 0.69
C VAL A 133 -1.84 0.47 0.79
N ILE A 134 -2.13 1.13 -0.31
CA ILE A 134 -3.31 1.99 -0.46
C ILE A 134 -4.24 1.30 -1.44
N GLU A 135 -5.44 1.01 -1.00
CA GLU A 135 -6.47 0.33 -1.78
C GLU A 135 -7.77 1.13 -1.80
N ASP A 136 -8.55 0.89 -2.81
CA ASP A 136 -9.93 1.32 -2.90
C ASP A 136 -10.79 0.36 -2.06
N GLN A 137 -11.50 0.88 -1.05
CA GLN A 137 -12.27 0.06 -0.12
C GLN A 137 -13.51 -0.60 -0.75
N ASP A 138 -14.07 0.01 -1.80
CA ASP A 138 -15.27 -0.50 -2.44
C ASP A 138 -14.96 -1.66 -3.38
N THR A 139 -13.80 -1.64 -4.02
CA THR A 139 -13.41 -2.63 -5.04
C THR A 139 -12.31 -3.58 -4.58
N GLY A 140 -11.61 -3.30 -3.48
CA GLY A 140 -10.41 -4.03 -3.05
C GLY A 140 -9.20 -3.83 -3.99
N MET A 141 -9.27 -2.89 -4.94
CA MET A 141 -8.20 -2.68 -5.90
C MET A 141 -7.02 -1.93 -5.26
N ILE A 142 -5.83 -2.49 -5.36
CA ILE A 142 -4.60 -1.84 -4.91
C ILE A 142 -4.29 -0.68 -5.86
N LEU A 143 -4.26 0.54 -5.32
CA LEU A 143 -3.92 1.77 -6.04
C LEU A 143 -2.44 2.09 -5.94
N PHE A 144 -1.85 1.93 -4.74
CA PHE A 144 -0.43 2.11 -4.48
C PHE A 144 0.09 1.05 -3.52
N MET A 145 1.30 0.63 -3.74
CA MET A 145 2.07 -0.22 -2.83
C MET A 145 3.50 0.25 -2.83
N GLY A 146 4.09 0.38 -1.67
CA GLY A 146 5.46 0.84 -1.53
C GLY A 146 6.12 0.38 -0.25
N ARG A 147 7.42 0.65 -0.18
CA ARG A 147 8.28 0.32 0.95
C ARG A 147 9.09 1.54 1.35
N VAL A 148 9.03 1.88 2.64
CA VAL A 148 9.84 2.92 3.25
C VAL A 148 10.97 2.25 4.03
N ASN A 149 12.20 2.46 3.61
CA ASN A 149 13.39 1.85 4.22
C ASN A 149 14.12 2.80 5.16
N ASP A 150 14.06 4.10 4.90
CA ASP A 150 14.72 5.15 5.67
C ASP A 150 13.63 6.05 6.30
N LEU A 151 13.71 6.22 7.60
CA LEU A 151 12.79 7.02 8.43
C LEU A 151 13.44 8.32 8.90
#